data_014899bf20f0a36c546b9189a9d1117e
#
_entry.id   014899bf20f0a36c546b9189a9d1117e
#
_cell.length_a   1.000
_cell.length_b   1.000
_cell.length_c   1.000
_cell.angle_alpha   90.00
_cell.angle_beta   90.00
_cell.angle_gamma   90.00
#
_symmetry.space_group_name_H-M   'P 1'
#
loop_
_entity.id
_entity.type
_entity.pdbx_description
1 polymer ?
#
loop_
_entity_poly.entity_id
_entity_poly.type
_entity_poly.pdbx_seq_one_letter_code
_entity_poly.pdbx_strand_id
1 'polypeptide(L)'
;FYKKGNMIFNLDKAKDLRSQTANVLIVEGYMDVVSLYASGIRNVISNSGTALTERQIDLIWKFFSNPIICLDGDPSGQNAALRIAEKLFPFINEKNKIFFSLIPDGKDPDEFIRENGKEPFIKLLEKKEIIQDFLWNIYLSKIDKNNPFEISKFEIFTTNSNQNWFG
;
A
#
# COMPACT_ATOMS: atom_id res chain seq x y z
N PHE A 1 -10.75 -17.91 21.24
CA PHE A 1 -11.49 -16.88 20.49
C PHE A 1 -10.65 -16.40 19.31
N TYR A 2 -11.02 -16.80 18.09
CA TYR A 2 -10.37 -16.47 16.84
C TYR A 2 -10.70 -15.04 16.44
N LYS A 3 -9.75 -14.09 16.60
CA LYS A 3 -9.91 -12.70 16.14
C LYS A 3 -9.32 -12.59 14.72
N LYS A 4 -10.14 -12.69 13.69
CA LYS A 4 -9.73 -12.52 12.28
C LYS A 4 -8.92 -11.25 12.02
N GLY A 5 -9.16 -10.14 12.75
CA GLY A 5 -8.50 -8.86 12.56
C GLY A 5 -7.02 -8.76 13.00
N ASN A 6 -6.44 -9.83 13.56
CA ASN A 6 -5.03 -9.82 13.99
C ASN A 6 -4.14 -10.75 13.15
N MET A 7 -4.72 -11.49 12.21
CA MET A 7 -3.96 -12.43 11.39
C MET A 7 -3.50 -11.78 10.09
N ILE A 8 -2.25 -12.05 9.75
CA ILE A 8 -1.66 -11.68 8.47
C ILE A 8 -1.20 -12.99 7.83
N PHE A 9 -1.83 -13.33 6.71
CA PHE A 9 -1.50 -14.55 5.97
C PHE A 9 -0.07 -14.47 5.43
N ASN A 10 0.67 -15.56 5.53
CA ASN A 10 2.05 -15.74 5.05
C ASN A 10 3.12 -14.89 5.77
N LEU A 11 2.78 -14.14 6.84
CA LEU A 11 3.79 -13.32 7.55
C LEU A 11 4.91 -14.19 8.13
N ASP A 12 4.59 -15.39 8.61
CA ASP A 12 5.58 -16.31 9.19
C ASP A 12 6.68 -16.72 8.21
N LYS A 13 6.36 -16.88 6.94
CA LYS A 13 7.34 -17.17 5.88
C LYS A 13 8.02 -15.91 5.38
N ALA A 14 7.27 -14.83 5.21
CA ALA A 14 7.82 -13.58 4.71
C ALA A 14 8.88 -12.99 5.67
N LYS A 15 8.66 -13.07 6.99
CA LYS A 15 9.62 -12.53 7.99
C LYS A 15 11.01 -13.15 7.92
N ASP A 16 11.16 -14.36 7.36
CA ASP A 16 12.48 -15.00 7.19
C ASP A 16 13.35 -14.25 6.15
N LEU A 17 12.71 -13.42 5.31
CA LEU A 17 13.38 -12.60 4.30
C LEU A 17 13.77 -11.20 4.80
N ARG A 18 13.47 -10.84 6.07
CA ARG A 18 13.70 -9.49 6.62
C ARG A 18 15.17 -9.03 6.58
N SER A 19 16.11 -9.97 6.59
CA SER A 19 17.54 -9.68 6.46
C SER A 19 17.98 -9.38 5.03
N GLN A 20 17.15 -9.74 4.03
CA GLN A 20 17.44 -9.60 2.60
C GLN A 20 16.74 -8.38 2.01
N THR A 21 15.61 -7.95 2.57
CA THR A 21 14.81 -6.83 2.07
C THR A 21 14.06 -6.11 3.17
N ALA A 22 14.00 -4.78 3.06
CA ALA A 22 13.14 -3.94 3.89
C ALA A 22 11.68 -3.92 3.39
N ASN A 23 11.42 -4.44 2.18
CA ASN A 23 10.11 -4.41 1.53
C ASN A 23 9.32 -5.69 1.80
N VAL A 24 8.01 -5.55 2.00
CA VAL A 24 7.03 -6.64 1.95
C VAL A 24 5.82 -6.17 1.15
N LEU A 25 5.32 -7.01 0.28
CA LEU A 25 4.13 -6.73 -0.50
C LEU A 25 2.88 -7.13 0.30
N ILE A 26 1.93 -6.21 0.43
CA ILE A 26 0.63 -6.43 1.07
C ILE A 26 -0.43 -6.44 -0.02
N VAL A 27 -1.11 -7.56 -0.19
CA VAL A 27 -2.20 -7.75 -1.14
C VAL A 27 -3.51 -8.05 -0.41
N GLU A 28 -4.66 -7.94 -1.09
CA GLU A 28 -5.95 -8.13 -0.46
C GLU A 28 -6.26 -9.59 -0.17
N GLY A 29 -6.06 -10.46 -1.15
CA GLY A 29 -6.47 -11.85 -1.12
C GLY A 29 -5.33 -12.83 -0.78
N TYR A 30 -5.69 -13.95 -0.17
CA TYR A 30 -4.74 -15.06 0.03
C TYR A 30 -4.36 -15.74 -1.30
N MET A 31 -5.24 -15.68 -2.32
CA MET A 31 -4.97 -16.21 -3.65
C MET A 31 -3.88 -15.41 -4.35
N ASP A 32 -3.89 -14.07 -4.22
CA ASP A 32 -2.82 -13.22 -4.72
C ASP A 32 -1.47 -13.62 -4.11
N VAL A 33 -1.46 -13.89 -2.78
CA VAL A 33 -0.23 -14.36 -2.11
C VAL A 33 0.24 -15.68 -2.69
N VAL A 34 -0.66 -16.64 -2.93
CA VAL A 34 -0.30 -17.96 -3.47
C VAL A 34 0.29 -17.82 -4.87
N SER A 35 -0.32 -17.02 -5.73
CA SER A 35 0.09 -16.81 -7.11
C SER A 35 1.43 -16.09 -7.20
N LEU A 36 1.59 -15.01 -6.45
CA LEU A 36 2.83 -14.24 -6.38
C LEU A 36 3.97 -15.09 -5.80
N TYR A 37 3.69 -15.85 -4.74
CA TYR A 37 4.67 -16.74 -4.13
C TYR A 37 5.12 -17.84 -5.09
N ALA A 38 4.20 -18.47 -5.83
CA ALA A 38 4.49 -19.46 -6.86
C ALA A 38 5.34 -18.88 -8.00
N SER A 39 5.16 -17.59 -8.32
CA SER A 39 5.97 -16.86 -9.32
C SER A 39 7.33 -16.39 -8.78
N GLY A 40 7.67 -16.75 -7.53
CA GLY A 40 8.96 -16.44 -6.91
C GLY A 40 9.03 -15.07 -6.21
N ILE A 41 7.89 -14.42 -5.94
CA ILE A 41 7.79 -13.22 -5.10
C ILE A 41 7.39 -13.68 -3.70
N ARG A 42 8.39 -13.94 -2.86
CA ARG A 42 8.19 -14.61 -1.57
C ARG A 42 7.91 -13.68 -0.39
N ASN A 43 8.30 -12.41 -0.49
CA ASN A 43 8.05 -11.37 0.50
C ASN A 43 6.66 -10.73 0.32
N VAL A 44 5.63 -11.57 0.29
CA VAL A 44 4.23 -11.19 0.08
C VAL A 44 3.36 -11.71 1.21
N ILE A 45 2.41 -10.90 1.65
CA ILE A 45 1.47 -11.16 2.74
C ILE A 45 0.08 -10.65 2.39
N SER A 46 -0.94 -11.10 3.11
CA SER A 46 -2.30 -10.59 2.97
C SER A 46 -2.96 -10.39 4.33
N ASN A 47 -3.78 -9.36 4.41
CA ASN A 47 -4.68 -9.11 5.55
C ASN A 47 -5.99 -9.92 5.50
N SER A 48 -6.07 -10.90 4.58
CA SER A 48 -7.17 -11.88 4.48
C SER A 48 -8.55 -11.26 4.23
N GLY A 49 -8.64 -10.29 3.31
CA GLY A 49 -9.91 -9.69 2.87
C GLY A 49 -10.56 -8.77 3.90
N THR A 50 -9.79 -8.25 4.85
CA THR A 50 -10.24 -7.22 5.80
C THR A 50 -9.48 -5.92 5.53
N ALA A 51 -10.03 -4.76 5.93
CA ALA A 51 -9.27 -3.52 5.86
C ALA A 51 -8.01 -3.61 6.74
N LEU A 52 -6.85 -3.18 6.21
CA LEU A 52 -5.60 -3.15 6.95
C LEU A 52 -5.74 -2.27 8.21
N THR A 53 -5.40 -2.83 9.37
CA THR A 53 -5.52 -2.16 10.66
C THR A 53 -4.17 -1.59 11.13
N GLU A 54 -4.23 -0.60 12.00
CA GLU A 54 -3.05 -0.01 12.66
C GLU A 54 -2.20 -1.07 13.36
N ARG A 55 -2.84 -2.00 14.07
CA ARG A 55 -2.14 -3.12 14.74
C ARG A 55 -1.43 -4.04 13.77
N GLN A 56 -2.02 -4.26 12.60
CA GLN A 56 -1.38 -5.09 11.56
C GLN A 56 -0.18 -4.37 10.96
N ILE A 57 -0.29 -3.08 10.66
CA ILE A 57 0.85 -2.33 10.13
C ILE A 57 1.98 -2.19 11.16
N ASP A 58 1.67 -1.97 12.44
CA ASP A 58 2.66 -1.97 13.52
C ASP A 58 3.39 -3.31 13.64
N LEU A 59 2.65 -4.42 13.47
CA LEU A 59 3.26 -5.76 13.45
C LEU A 59 4.17 -5.95 12.23
N ILE A 60 3.76 -5.48 11.06
CA ILE A 60 4.56 -5.57 9.83
C ILE A 60 5.84 -4.76 9.97
N TRP A 61 5.79 -3.55 10.51
CA TRP A 61 6.96 -2.68 10.71
C TRP A 61 8.02 -3.25 11.66
N LYS A 62 7.67 -4.22 12.52
CA LYS A 62 8.67 -4.95 13.32
C LYS A 62 9.65 -5.78 12.47
N PHE A 63 9.26 -6.10 11.24
CA PHE A 63 10.05 -6.94 10.34
C PHE A 63 10.45 -6.22 9.05
N PHE A 64 9.61 -5.31 8.54
CA PHE A 64 9.78 -4.63 7.27
C PHE A 64 9.48 -3.14 7.41
N SER A 65 10.47 -2.30 7.20
CA SER A 65 10.31 -0.83 7.31
C SER A 65 9.58 -0.20 6.12
N ASN A 66 9.50 -0.88 4.99
CA ASN A 66 8.96 -0.38 3.73
C ASN A 66 7.88 -1.31 3.15
N PRO A 67 6.74 -1.51 3.82
CA PRO A 67 5.62 -2.24 3.23
C PRO A 67 5.08 -1.53 1.99
N ILE A 68 4.72 -2.32 0.98
CA ILE A 68 4.12 -1.88 -0.28
C ILE A 68 2.70 -2.42 -0.34
N ILE A 69 1.71 -1.56 -0.29
CA ILE A 69 0.29 -1.91 -0.42
C ILE A 69 -0.04 -1.97 -1.91
N CYS A 70 -0.35 -3.17 -2.39
CA CYS A 70 -0.65 -3.44 -3.78
C CYS A 70 -2.13 -3.79 -3.92
N LEU A 71 -2.85 -2.98 -4.66
CA LEU A 71 -4.30 -3.07 -4.83
C LEU A 71 -4.66 -3.04 -6.32
N ASP A 72 -5.88 -3.45 -6.60
CA ASP A 72 -6.45 -3.37 -7.94
C ASP A 72 -6.49 -1.92 -8.42
N GLY A 73 -6.22 -1.69 -9.69
CA GLY A 73 -6.23 -0.35 -10.28
C GLY A 73 -7.62 0.15 -10.70
N ASP A 74 -8.67 -0.61 -10.38
CA ASP A 74 -10.05 -0.21 -10.62
C ASP A 74 -10.51 0.91 -9.65
N PRO A 75 -11.67 1.56 -9.90
CA PRO A 75 -12.17 2.61 -9.01
C PRO A 75 -12.40 2.15 -7.56
N SER A 76 -12.73 0.86 -7.34
CA SER A 76 -12.92 0.30 -6.00
C SER A 76 -11.59 0.19 -5.26
N GLY A 77 -10.56 -0.38 -5.91
CA GLY A 77 -9.21 -0.51 -5.36
C GLY A 77 -8.56 0.85 -5.11
N GLN A 78 -8.74 1.83 -6.03
CA GLN A 78 -8.26 3.20 -5.81
C GLN A 78 -8.91 3.86 -4.58
N ASN A 79 -10.22 3.68 -4.38
CA ASN A 79 -10.92 4.19 -3.20
C ASN A 79 -10.50 3.44 -1.92
N ALA A 80 -10.21 2.14 -2.01
CA ALA A 80 -9.67 1.37 -0.90
C ALA A 80 -8.26 1.87 -0.52
N ALA A 81 -7.40 2.09 -1.52
CA ALA A 81 -6.07 2.64 -1.33
C ALA A 81 -6.09 4.01 -0.63
N LEU A 82 -6.99 4.90 -1.08
CA LEU A 82 -7.14 6.22 -0.46
C LEU A 82 -7.55 6.10 1.01
N ARG A 83 -8.59 5.30 1.33
CA ARG A 83 -9.03 5.10 2.73
C ARG A 83 -7.92 4.53 3.62
N ILE A 84 -7.12 3.60 3.08
CA ILE A 84 -5.98 3.02 3.80
C ILE A 84 -4.90 4.09 4.01
N ALA A 85 -4.59 4.87 2.98
CA ALA A 85 -3.60 5.93 3.06
C ALA A 85 -3.99 7.00 4.09
N GLU A 86 -5.22 7.53 4.04
CA GLU A 86 -5.72 8.51 5.03
C GLU A 86 -5.65 7.98 6.46
N LYS A 87 -6.00 6.71 6.65
CA LYS A 87 -5.99 6.06 7.97
C LYS A 87 -4.58 5.87 8.52
N LEU A 88 -3.63 5.46 7.66
CA LEU A 88 -2.28 5.10 8.10
C LEU A 88 -1.30 6.28 8.08
N PHE A 89 -1.63 7.36 7.37
CA PHE A 89 -0.78 8.54 7.28
C PHE A 89 -0.29 9.10 8.62
N PRO A 90 -1.11 9.18 9.70
CA PRO A 90 -0.66 9.69 10.99
C PRO A 90 0.39 8.83 11.70
N PHE A 91 0.61 7.58 11.26
CA PHE A 91 1.50 6.62 11.91
C PHE A 91 2.87 6.49 11.23
N ILE A 92 3.05 7.11 10.06
CA ILE A 92 4.33 7.08 9.35
C ILE A 92 5.37 7.98 10.02
N ASN A 93 6.64 7.62 9.85
CA ASN A 93 7.78 8.40 10.33
C ASN A 93 9.03 8.07 9.48
N GLU A 94 10.19 8.63 9.83
CA GLU A 94 11.43 8.41 9.10
C GLU A 94 11.83 6.94 8.96
N LYS A 95 11.54 6.10 9.97
CA LYS A 95 11.90 4.69 10.00
C LYS A 95 10.83 3.80 9.36
N ASN A 96 9.55 4.16 9.53
CA ASN A 96 8.40 3.37 9.13
C ASN A 96 7.69 4.08 7.98
N LYS A 97 7.88 3.58 6.77
CA LYS A 97 7.29 4.12 5.55
C LYS A 97 6.16 3.21 5.07
N ILE A 98 5.34 3.70 4.17
CA ILE A 98 4.32 2.93 3.44
C ILE A 98 4.37 3.39 1.99
N PHE A 99 4.31 2.41 1.09
CA PHE A 99 4.24 2.65 -0.35
C PHE A 99 2.96 2.06 -0.91
N PHE A 100 2.49 2.62 -2.02
CA PHE A 100 1.35 2.15 -2.78
C PHE A 100 1.77 1.78 -4.20
N SER A 101 1.17 0.71 -4.71
CA SER A 101 1.27 0.30 -6.10
C SER A 101 -0.12 -0.15 -6.56
N LEU A 102 -0.65 0.45 -7.62
CA LEU A 102 -1.93 0.05 -8.19
C LEU A 102 -1.66 -0.78 -9.45
N ILE A 103 -2.34 -1.91 -9.56
CA ILE A 103 -2.26 -2.77 -10.74
C ILE A 103 -3.00 -2.09 -11.89
N PRO A 104 -2.40 -1.91 -13.07
CA PRO A 104 -3.08 -1.26 -14.20
C PRO A 104 -4.22 -2.11 -14.74
N ASP A 105 -5.07 -1.48 -15.56
CA ASP A 105 -6.16 -2.10 -16.32
C ASP A 105 -7.25 -2.77 -15.46
N GLY A 106 -7.37 -2.36 -14.19
CA GLY A 106 -8.38 -2.88 -13.28
C GLY A 106 -8.17 -4.34 -12.87
N LYS A 107 -6.98 -4.88 -13.12
CA LYS A 107 -6.62 -6.25 -12.77
C LYS A 107 -6.24 -6.38 -11.30
N ASP A 108 -6.36 -7.59 -10.77
CA ASP A 108 -5.77 -7.96 -9.50
C ASP A 108 -4.32 -8.46 -9.65
N PRO A 109 -3.56 -8.61 -8.57
CA PRO A 109 -2.17 -9.09 -8.62
C PRO A 109 -2.02 -10.49 -9.22
N ASP A 110 -2.96 -11.40 -8.96
CA ASP A 110 -2.98 -12.78 -9.50
C ASP A 110 -3.13 -12.75 -11.03
N GLU A 111 -4.13 -12.03 -11.53
CA GLU A 111 -4.38 -11.90 -12.96
C GLU A 111 -3.20 -11.26 -13.67
N PHE A 112 -2.68 -10.16 -13.12
CA PHE A 112 -1.55 -9.44 -13.74
C PHE A 112 -0.32 -10.33 -13.86
N ILE A 113 0.08 -11.06 -12.78
CA ILE A 113 1.30 -11.88 -12.81
C ILE A 113 1.13 -13.11 -13.68
N ARG A 114 -0.06 -13.67 -13.75
CA ARG A 114 -0.37 -14.81 -14.62
C ARG A 114 -0.27 -14.46 -16.11
N GLU A 115 -0.69 -13.26 -16.48
CA GLU A 115 -0.66 -12.82 -17.88
C GLU A 115 0.68 -12.25 -18.30
N ASN A 116 1.33 -11.50 -17.43
CA ASN A 116 2.52 -10.72 -17.79
C ASN A 116 3.83 -11.33 -17.26
N GLY A 117 3.74 -12.22 -16.27
CA GLY A 117 4.90 -12.81 -15.63
C GLY A 117 5.54 -11.93 -14.55
N LYS A 118 6.62 -12.46 -13.97
CA LYS A 118 7.29 -11.87 -12.81
C LYS A 118 7.99 -10.54 -13.11
N GLU A 119 8.72 -10.45 -14.23
CA GLU A 119 9.55 -9.28 -14.53
C GLU A 119 8.73 -8.00 -14.74
N PRO A 120 7.61 -8.00 -15.49
CA PRO A 120 6.72 -6.84 -15.58
C PRO A 120 6.11 -6.45 -14.23
N PHE A 121 5.77 -7.42 -13.37
CA PHE A 121 5.26 -7.15 -12.04
C PHE A 121 6.30 -6.45 -11.15
N ILE A 122 7.56 -6.89 -11.18
CA ILE A 122 8.64 -6.22 -10.45
C ILE A 122 8.84 -4.79 -10.95
N LYS A 123 8.84 -4.57 -12.27
CA LYS A 123 8.93 -3.22 -12.86
C LYS A 123 7.76 -2.32 -12.45
N LEU A 124 6.58 -2.89 -12.27
CA LEU A 124 5.43 -2.14 -11.74
C LEU A 124 5.70 -1.70 -10.29
N LEU A 125 6.20 -2.60 -9.45
CA LEU A 125 6.53 -2.29 -8.06
C LEU A 125 7.68 -1.25 -7.91
N GLU A 126 8.55 -1.12 -8.90
CA GLU A 126 9.57 -0.06 -8.91
C GLU A 126 8.95 1.35 -9.01
N LYS A 127 7.75 1.46 -9.60
CA LYS A 127 6.99 2.71 -9.73
C LYS A 127 6.10 3.03 -8.52
N LYS A 128 6.23 2.26 -7.44
CA LYS A 128 5.46 2.49 -6.21
C LYS A 128 5.63 3.93 -5.71
N GLU A 129 4.54 4.48 -5.23
CA GLU A 129 4.51 5.83 -4.65
C GLU A 129 4.57 5.76 -3.13
N ILE A 130 5.34 6.62 -2.50
CA ILE A 130 5.30 6.77 -1.04
C ILE A 130 3.95 7.39 -0.65
N ILE A 131 3.43 7.06 0.52
CA ILE A 131 2.08 7.46 0.96
C ILE A 131 1.83 8.98 0.86
N GLN A 132 2.84 9.82 1.09
CA GLN A 132 2.74 11.27 0.96
C GLN A 132 2.43 11.67 -0.49
N ASP A 133 3.25 11.19 -1.43
CA ASP A 133 3.11 11.50 -2.85
C ASP A 133 1.80 10.92 -3.40
N PHE A 134 1.45 9.71 -2.95
CA PHE A 134 0.19 9.06 -3.31
C PHE A 134 -1.03 9.89 -2.90
N LEU A 135 -1.10 10.34 -1.65
CA LEU A 135 -2.18 11.21 -1.18
C LEU A 135 -2.19 12.56 -1.92
N TRP A 136 -1.02 13.16 -2.09
CA TRP A 136 -0.88 14.41 -2.82
C TRP A 136 -1.43 14.30 -4.24
N ASN A 137 -1.02 13.29 -4.99
CA ASN A 137 -1.45 13.09 -6.37
C ASN A 137 -2.97 12.86 -6.48
N ILE A 138 -3.56 12.07 -5.57
CA ILE A 138 -5.00 11.86 -5.55
C ILE A 138 -5.76 13.15 -5.22
N TYR A 139 -5.36 13.88 -4.19
CA TYR A 139 -6.03 15.13 -3.83
C TYR A 139 -5.90 16.18 -4.94
N LEU A 140 -4.70 16.32 -5.51
CA LEU A 140 -4.46 17.24 -6.61
C LEU A 140 -5.32 16.92 -7.86
N SER A 141 -5.57 15.65 -8.12
CA SER A 141 -6.42 15.21 -9.22
C SER A 141 -7.91 15.52 -9.03
N LYS A 142 -8.35 15.68 -7.78
CA LYS A 142 -9.76 15.95 -7.42
C LYS A 142 -10.09 17.45 -7.32
N ILE A 143 -9.08 18.31 -7.29
CA ILE A 143 -9.28 19.76 -7.18
C ILE A 143 -9.62 20.34 -8.54
N ASP A 144 -10.68 21.12 -8.60
CA ASP A 144 -10.89 22.01 -9.73
C ASP A 144 -9.87 23.16 -9.67
N LYS A 145 -8.85 23.08 -10.51
CA LYS A 145 -7.78 24.08 -10.62
C LYS A 145 -8.26 25.47 -11.04
N ASN A 146 -9.51 25.58 -11.50
CA ASN A 146 -10.14 26.86 -11.84
C ASN A 146 -10.97 27.42 -10.68
N ASN A 147 -11.12 26.69 -9.58
CA ASN A 147 -11.86 27.11 -8.40
C ASN A 147 -10.91 27.59 -7.28
N PRO A 148 -10.75 28.91 -7.06
CA PRO A 148 -9.83 29.43 -6.04
C PRO A 148 -10.15 28.95 -4.62
N PHE A 149 -11.39 28.62 -4.33
CA PHE A 149 -11.82 28.14 -3.02
C PHE A 149 -11.32 26.69 -2.74
N GLU A 150 -11.33 25.83 -3.75
CA GLU A 150 -10.78 24.47 -3.65
C GLU A 150 -9.27 24.50 -3.54
N ILE A 151 -8.62 25.38 -4.28
CA ILE A 151 -7.15 25.59 -4.18
C ILE A 151 -6.81 26.05 -2.76
N SER A 152 -7.50 27.03 -2.20
CA SER A 152 -7.24 27.52 -0.85
C SER A 152 -7.47 26.45 0.22
N LYS A 153 -8.50 25.61 0.08
CA LYS A 153 -8.71 24.45 0.98
C LYS A 153 -7.57 23.46 0.93
N PHE A 154 -7.07 23.20 -0.26
CA PHE A 154 -5.95 22.29 -0.46
C PHE A 154 -4.65 22.86 0.13
N GLU A 155 -4.38 24.14 -0.06
CA GLU A 155 -3.23 24.82 0.55
C GLU A 155 -3.29 24.77 2.09
N ILE A 156 -4.45 25.00 2.68
CA ILE A 156 -4.66 24.88 4.14
C ILE A 156 -4.42 23.43 4.60
N PHE A 157 -4.95 22.44 3.87
CA PHE A 157 -4.74 21.02 4.16
C PHE A 157 -3.25 20.67 4.13
N THR A 158 -2.53 21.10 3.10
CA THR A 158 -1.11 20.82 2.95
C THR A 158 -0.25 21.55 3.97
N THR A 159 -0.61 22.78 4.34
CA THR A 159 0.09 23.56 5.38
C THR A 159 -0.10 22.93 6.76
N ASN A 160 -1.31 22.50 7.12
CA ASN A 160 -1.58 21.80 8.36
C ASN A 160 -0.96 20.41 8.42
N SER A 161 -0.86 19.73 7.27
CA SER A 161 -0.17 18.44 7.15
C SER A 161 1.36 18.59 7.22
N ASN A 162 1.91 19.72 6.75
CA ASN A 162 3.35 20.03 6.79
C ASN A 162 3.89 20.12 8.23
N GLN A 163 3.08 20.44 9.24
CA GLN A 163 3.53 20.35 10.63
C GLN A 163 3.84 18.92 11.08
N ASN A 164 3.31 17.90 10.37
CA ASN A 164 3.62 16.48 10.57
C ASN A 164 4.57 15.90 9.50
N TRP A 165 4.94 16.69 8.47
CA TRP A 165 5.80 16.23 7.36
C TRP A 165 7.28 16.52 7.56
N PHE A 166 7.62 17.49 8.43
CA PHE A 166 8.99 17.97 8.68
C PHE A 166 9.36 18.00 10.18
N GLY A 167 8.65 17.27 11.03
CA GLY A 167 8.93 17.14 12.46
C GLY A 167 9.81 15.94 12.79
#